data_263913b5effaa55483a8cabe6c3ac929
#
_entry.id   263913b5effaa55483a8cabe6c3ac929
#
_cell.length_a   1.000
_cell.length_b   1.000
_cell.length_c   1.000
_cell.angle_alpha   90.00
_cell.angle_beta   90.00
_cell.angle_gamma   90.00
#
_symmetry.space_group_name_H-M   'P 1'
#
loop_
_entity.id
_entity.type
_entity.pdbx_description
1 polymer ?
#
loop_
_entity_poly.entity_id
_entity_poly.type
_entity_poly.pdbx_seq_one_letter_code
_entity_poly.pdbx_strand_id
1 'polypeptide(L)'
;MDNTFGTIVSYRPDIKVVDATLRDGGLVNNFGFTTEFVKDLYKTNIAAGVDYMEFGYKASKDIFDPKDFGKWKFSNEDDIREIVEDNDSDLKICVMADVGRTDYKRDIINKEDSVIDMIRVATYIHQIPTAIDMISDAKAKGYEVTVNLMAVSKVDDENLDNGLELLAKSDADCIYLVDSFGAFYPEPVSYTHLRAHETGRN
;
A
#
# COMPACT_ATOMS: atom_id res chain seq x y z
N MET A 1 -1.79 -44.02 -14.73
CA MET A 1 -0.54 -43.54 -14.13
C MET A 1 -0.83 -42.13 -13.63
N ASP A 2 -1.21 -42.04 -12.35
CA ASP A 2 -1.52 -40.74 -11.72
C ASP A 2 -0.22 -39.96 -11.55
N ASN A 3 -0.10 -38.86 -12.29
CA ASN A 3 0.98 -37.88 -12.14
C ASN A 3 0.66 -37.01 -10.92
N THR A 4 0.86 -37.51 -9.72
CA THR A 4 0.87 -36.73 -8.48
C THR A 4 2.25 -36.10 -8.28
N PHE A 5 2.69 -35.29 -9.22
CA PHE A 5 3.63 -34.22 -8.85
C PHE A 5 2.85 -33.18 -8.11
N GLY A 6 3.00 -33.15 -6.79
CA GLY A 6 2.46 -32.07 -5.99
C GLY A 6 2.92 -30.75 -6.59
N THR A 7 1.99 -29.94 -7.03
CA THR A 7 2.28 -28.57 -7.48
C THR A 7 2.87 -27.83 -6.31
N ILE A 8 4.14 -27.47 -6.41
CA ILE A 8 4.86 -26.65 -5.39
C ILE A 8 4.15 -25.31 -5.20
N VAL A 9 3.36 -24.91 -6.19
CA VAL A 9 2.55 -23.68 -6.15
C VAL A 9 1.09 -24.08 -6.39
N SER A 10 0.27 -24.05 -5.34
CA SER A 10 -1.19 -24.13 -5.48
C SER A 10 -1.73 -22.73 -5.77
N TYR A 11 -2.58 -22.60 -6.76
CA TYR A 11 -3.32 -21.35 -7.00
C TYR A 11 -4.17 -20.99 -5.76
N ARG A 12 -3.94 -19.83 -5.21
CA ARG A 12 -4.62 -19.29 -4.03
C ARG A 12 -5.31 -17.98 -4.44
N PRO A 13 -6.57 -18.05 -4.88
CA PRO A 13 -7.31 -16.87 -5.37
C PRO A 13 -7.62 -15.85 -4.26
N ASP A 14 -7.50 -16.28 -3.01
CA ASP A 14 -7.63 -15.46 -1.81
C ASP A 14 -6.38 -14.58 -1.54
N ILE A 15 -5.24 -14.91 -2.16
CA ILE A 15 -4.00 -14.14 -2.04
C ILE A 15 -3.90 -13.15 -3.20
N LYS A 16 -3.71 -11.87 -2.86
CA LYS A 16 -3.52 -10.79 -3.83
C LYS A 16 -2.07 -10.34 -3.85
N VAL A 17 -1.57 -10.09 -5.07
CA VAL A 17 -0.18 -9.67 -5.29
C VAL A 17 -0.15 -8.18 -5.57
N VAL A 18 0.69 -7.46 -4.81
CA VAL A 18 0.97 -6.03 -5.02
C VAL A 18 2.40 -5.88 -5.54
N ASP A 19 2.57 -5.35 -6.74
CA ASP A 19 3.87 -4.91 -7.23
C ASP A 19 4.20 -3.52 -6.68
N ALA A 20 5.28 -3.40 -5.92
CA ALA A 20 5.75 -2.15 -5.33
C ALA A 20 7.06 -1.65 -5.96
N THR A 21 7.39 -2.07 -7.16
CA THR A 21 8.67 -1.75 -7.83
C THR A 21 8.90 -0.23 -7.91
N LEU A 22 7.88 0.54 -8.28
CA LEU A 22 8.01 2.00 -8.37
C LEU A 22 8.07 2.66 -7.00
N ARG A 23 7.20 2.25 -6.08
CA ARG A 23 7.12 2.87 -4.77
C ARG A 23 8.37 2.59 -3.94
N ASP A 24 8.78 1.32 -3.87
CA ASP A 24 9.92 0.91 -3.02
C ASP A 24 11.25 1.21 -3.71
N GLY A 25 11.39 0.87 -4.98
CA GLY A 25 12.58 1.20 -5.78
C GLY A 25 12.81 2.70 -5.91
N GLY A 26 11.75 3.50 -5.87
CA GLY A 26 11.83 4.97 -5.88
C GLY A 26 12.63 5.55 -4.71
N LEU A 27 12.71 4.87 -3.59
CA LEU A 27 13.52 5.27 -2.44
C LEU A 27 15.03 5.25 -2.74
N VAL A 28 15.46 4.49 -3.75
CA VAL A 28 16.88 4.36 -4.13
C VAL A 28 17.28 5.40 -5.17
N ASN A 29 16.36 5.82 -6.07
CA ASN A 29 16.65 6.70 -7.19
C ASN A 29 15.87 8.03 -7.18
N ASN A 30 15.37 8.43 -6.00
CA ASN A 30 14.53 9.60 -5.81
C ASN A 30 13.30 9.63 -6.73
N PHE A 31 12.72 8.48 -7.04
CA PHE A 31 11.56 8.31 -7.93
C PHE A 31 11.79 8.74 -9.39
N GLY A 32 13.07 8.74 -9.81
CA GLY A 32 13.54 9.14 -11.14
C GLY A 32 13.37 8.05 -12.21
N PHE A 33 12.19 7.42 -12.30
CA PHE A 33 11.86 6.48 -13.37
C PHE A 33 11.36 7.21 -14.61
N THR A 34 11.77 6.75 -15.79
CA THR A 34 11.27 7.28 -17.06
C THR A 34 9.83 6.83 -17.30
N THR A 35 9.06 7.62 -18.04
CA THR A 35 7.69 7.27 -18.45
C THR A 35 7.67 5.93 -19.22
N GLU A 36 8.67 5.70 -20.09
CA GLU A 36 8.78 4.47 -20.86
C GLU A 36 8.94 3.24 -19.97
N PHE A 37 9.87 3.30 -19.00
CA PHE A 37 10.04 2.22 -18.02
C PHE A 37 8.74 1.90 -17.28
N VAL A 38 8.02 2.93 -16.84
CA VAL A 38 6.78 2.74 -16.08
C VAL A 38 5.67 2.16 -16.95
N LYS A 39 5.57 2.56 -18.23
CA LYS A 39 4.65 1.95 -19.20
C LYS A 39 4.96 0.47 -19.45
N ASP A 40 6.23 0.12 -19.56
CA ASP A 40 6.64 -1.28 -19.75
C ASP A 40 6.39 -2.13 -18.51
N LEU A 41 6.64 -1.57 -17.31
CA LEU A 41 6.31 -2.23 -16.05
C LEU A 41 4.80 -2.46 -15.90
N TYR A 42 3.98 -1.45 -16.22
CA TYR A 42 2.52 -1.57 -16.20
C TYR A 42 2.02 -2.71 -17.11
N LYS A 43 2.48 -2.75 -18.36
CA LYS A 43 2.14 -3.82 -19.30
C LYS A 43 2.62 -5.19 -18.82
N THR A 44 3.81 -5.24 -18.20
CA THR A 44 4.37 -6.48 -17.66
C THR A 44 3.53 -7.00 -16.49
N ASN A 45 3.08 -6.13 -15.59
CA ASN A 45 2.20 -6.48 -14.49
C ASN A 45 0.86 -7.04 -14.97
N ILE A 46 0.26 -6.44 -16.00
CA ILE A 46 -0.96 -6.96 -16.64
C ILE A 46 -0.70 -8.36 -17.20
N ALA A 47 0.37 -8.55 -17.97
CA ALA A 47 0.70 -9.82 -18.58
C ALA A 47 1.04 -10.91 -17.55
N ALA A 48 1.58 -10.54 -16.40
CA ALA A 48 1.90 -11.44 -15.30
C ALA A 48 0.71 -11.77 -14.40
N GLY A 49 -0.44 -11.10 -14.56
CA GLY A 49 -1.62 -11.28 -13.73
C GLY A 49 -1.44 -10.76 -12.29
N VAL A 50 -0.67 -9.69 -12.12
CA VAL A 50 -0.54 -8.99 -10.84
C VAL A 50 -1.87 -8.32 -10.51
N ASP A 51 -2.30 -8.35 -9.23
CA ASP A 51 -3.58 -7.77 -8.84
C ASP A 51 -3.51 -6.25 -8.65
N TYR A 52 -2.39 -5.73 -8.10
CA TYR A 52 -2.21 -4.30 -7.81
C TYR A 52 -0.82 -3.82 -8.23
N MET A 53 -0.75 -2.62 -8.79
CA MET A 53 0.51 -1.91 -9.05
C MET A 53 0.58 -0.64 -8.22
N GLU A 54 1.61 -0.52 -7.37
CA GLU A 54 1.83 0.65 -6.52
C GLU A 54 2.76 1.64 -7.22
N PHE A 55 2.18 2.77 -7.68
CA PHE A 55 2.89 3.78 -8.49
C PHE A 55 3.89 4.60 -7.68
N GLY A 56 3.60 4.84 -6.41
CA GLY A 56 4.48 5.63 -5.56
C GLY A 56 3.73 6.23 -4.39
N TYR A 57 4.08 7.47 -4.03
CA TYR A 57 3.49 8.17 -2.91
C TYR A 57 2.56 9.30 -3.34
N LYS A 58 1.59 9.64 -2.51
CA LYS A 58 0.87 10.92 -2.50
C LYS A 58 1.57 11.89 -1.54
N ALA A 59 2.87 12.14 -1.77
CA ALA A 59 3.64 13.04 -0.91
C ALA A 59 3.23 14.49 -1.11
N SER A 60 3.12 15.25 -0.01
CA SER A 60 2.80 16.67 -0.08
C SER A 60 3.97 17.49 -0.64
N LYS A 61 3.68 18.33 -1.63
CA LYS A 61 4.65 19.27 -2.22
C LYS A 61 5.05 20.42 -1.28
N ASP A 62 4.32 20.57 -0.18
CA ASP A 62 4.68 21.53 0.88
C ASP A 62 5.81 21.00 1.77
N ILE A 63 6.05 19.68 1.75
CA ILE A 63 7.09 18.99 2.54
C ILE A 63 8.27 18.57 1.65
N PHE A 64 7.98 18.12 0.44
CA PHE A 64 8.98 17.60 -0.50
C PHE A 64 9.07 18.50 -1.73
N ASP A 65 10.27 19.05 -2.01
CA ASP A 65 10.45 19.89 -3.21
C ASP A 65 10.42 19.01 -4.47
N PRO A 66 9.53 19.30 -5.45
CA PRO A 66 9.49 18.57 -6.72
C PRO A 66 10.78 18.63 -7.56
N LYS A 67 11.72 19.51 -7.22
CA LYS A 67 13.04 19.55 -7.87
C LYS A 67 13.96 18.44 -7.44
N ASP A 68 13.74 17.88 -6.24
CA ASP A 68 14.60 16.87 -5.65
C ASP A 68 14.11 15.45 -5.94
N PHE A 69 12.86 15.30 -6.43
CA PHE A 69 12.20 14.01 -6.62
C PHE A 69 11.52 13.90 -7.97
N GLY A 70 11.52 12.68 -8.53
CA GLY A 70 10.72 12.36 -9.70
C GLY A 70 9.21 12.37 -9.42
N LYS A 71 8.41 12.39 -10.51
CA LYS A 71 6.95 12.55 -10.46
C LYS A 71 6.22 11.47 -9.64
N TRP A 72 6.78 10.28 -9.51
CA TRP A 72 6.21 9.16 -8.76
C TRP A 72 6.29 9.33 -7.23
N LYS A 73 7.06 10.31 -6.73
CA LYS A 73 6.97 10.74 -5.32
C LYS A 73 5.63 11.37 -5.00
N PHE A 74 5.01 12.00 -5.99
CA PHE A 74 3.76 12.74 -5.84
C PHE A 74 2.56 12.02 -6.46
N SER A 75 2.81 11.13 -7.44
CA SER A 75 1.81 10.31 -8.13
C SER A 75 0.54 11.10 -8.46
N ASN A 76 0.70 12.23 -9.20
CA ASN A 76 -0.44 13.05 -9.62
C ASN A 76 -1.34 12.25 -10.57
N GLU A 77 -2.63 12.56 -10.61
CA GLU A 77 -3.60 11.86 -11.46
C GLU A 77 -3.21 11.88 -12.95
N ASP A 78 -2.79 13.04 -13.47
CA ASP A 78 -2.40 13.17 -14.88
C ASP A 78 -1.17 12.32 -15.22
N ASP A 79 -0.20 12.20 -14.29
CA ASP A 79 0.99 11.37 -14.47
C ASP A 79 0.64 9.88 -14.52
N ILE A 80 -0.32 9.44 -13.72
CA ILE A 80 -0.78 8.05 -13.71
C ILE A 80 -1.62 7.79 -14.96
N ARG A 81 -2.53 8.71 -15.33
CA ARG A 81 -3.35 8.61 -16.57
C ARG A 81 -2.50 8.51 -17.83
N GLU A 82 -1.35 9.20 -17.88
CA GLU A 82 -0.40 9.07 -19.01
C GLU A 82 0.07 7.61 -19.20
N ILE A 83 0.10 6.82 -18.13
CA ILE A 83 0.56 5.42 -18.15
C ILE A 83 -0.59 4.45 -18.44
N VAL A 84 -1.67 4.57 -17.65
CA VAL A 84 -2.73 3.55 -17.59
C VAL A 84 -3.86 3.83 -18.60
N GLU A 85 -3.93 5.06 -19.15
CA GLU A 85 -5.02 5.50 -19.99
C GLU A 85 -6.39 5.21 -19.33
N ASP A 86 -7.26 4.44 -19.97
CA ASP A 86 -8.56 4.03 -19.42
C ASP A 86 -8.50 2.75 -18.57
N ASN A 87 -7.32 2.14 -18.45
CA ASN A 87 -7.07 0.89 -17.71
C ASN A 87 -8.15 -0.20 -17.90
N ASP A 88 -8.25 -0.71 -19.13
CA ASP A 88 -9.21 -1.77 -19.48
C ASP A 88 -8.84 -3.16 -18.93
N SER A 89 -7.86 -3.24 -18.02
CA SER A 89 -7.38 -4.48 -17.43
C SER A 89 -7.92 -4.71 -16.01
N ASP A 90 -7.74 -5.93 -15.48
CA ASP A 90 -8.06 -6.26 -14.09
C ASP A 90 -7.03 -5.75 -13.09
N LEU A 91 -5.88 -5.19 -13.56
CA LEU A 91 -4.85 -4.64 -12.70
C LEU A 91 -5.34 -3.36 -12.01
N LYS A 92 -5.42 -3.37 -10.71
CA LYS A 92 -5.78 -2.21 -9.89
C LYS A 92 -4.58 -1.31 -9.61
N ILE A 93 -4.83 -0.02 -9.57
CA ILE A 93 -3.82 1.01 -9.30
C ILE A 93 -3.87 1.42 -7.84
N CYS A 94 -2.71 1.45 -7.19
CA CYS A 94 -2.62 1.93 -5.82
C CYS A 94 -1.45 2.90 -5.60
N VAL A 95 -1.55 3.66 -4.52
CA VAL A 95 -0.53 4.61 -4.07
C VAL A 95 -0.41 4.58 -2.56
N MET A 96 0.77 4.91 -2.04
CA MET A 96 0.99 5.05 -0.61
C MET A 96 0.78 6.48 -0.14
N ALA A 97 0.13 6.62 1.02
CA ALA A 97 -0.10 7.90 1.68
C ALA A 97 0.41 7.84 3.12
N ASP A 98 1.54 8.50 3.39
CA ASP A 98 2.17 8.49 4.70
C ASP A 98 1.51 9.50 5.64
N VAL A 99 1.17 9.05 6.84
CA VAL A 99 0.70 9.95 7.91
C VAL A 99 1.73 11.04 8.20
N GLY A 100 1.29 12.29 8.18
CA GLY A 100 2.14 13.46 8.41
C GLY A 100 3.01 13.87 7.22
N ARG A 101 2.92 13.17 6.07
CA ARG A 101 3.66 13.49 4.85
C ARG A 101 2.77 13.65 3.63
N THR A 102 1.50 13.35 3.75
CA THR A 102 0.45 13.52 2.74
C THR A 102 -0.58 14.50 3.24
N ASP A 103 -0.93 15.52 2.48
CA ASP A 103 -2.15 16.28 2.70
C ASP A 103 -3.34 15.52 2.10
N TYR A 104 -3.85 14.55 2.85
CA TYR A 104 -4.83 13.60 2.34
C TYR A 104 -6.18 14.23 1.98
N LYS A 105 -6.50 15.37 2.58
CA LYS A 105 -7.76 16.09 2.25
C LYS A 105 -7.68 16.77 0.89
N ARG A 106 -6.50 17.29 0.54
CA ARG A 106 -6.24 18.00 -0.71
C ARG A 106 -5.76 17.06 -1.82
N ASP A 107 -4.78 16.18 -1.51
CA ASP A 107 -4.03 15.44 -2.51
C ASP A 107 -4.68 14.09 -2.88
N ILE A 108 -5.66 13.62 -2.11
CA ILE A 108 -6.51 12.47 -2.43
C ILE A 108 -7.88 13.01 -2.83
N ILE A 109 -8.17 12.99 -4.13
CA ILE A 109 -9.46 13.42 -4.70
C ILE A 109 -10.52 12.32 -4.58
N ASN A 110 -11.77 12.56 -4.98
CA ASN A 110 -12.79 11.52 -5.00
C ASN A 110 -12.45 10.41 -6.01
N LYS A 111 -12.82 9.16 -5.69
CA LYS A 111 -12.56 7.99 -6.55
C LYS A 111 -13.17 8.15 -7.95
N GLU A 112 -14.32 8.78 -8.07
CA GLU A 112 -15.00 9.01 -9.34
C GLU A 112 -14.19 9.88 -10.33
N ASP A 113 -13.27 10.71 -9.80
CA ASP A 113 -12.39 11.56 -10.58
C ASP A 113 -10.97 10.99 -10.73
N SER A 114 -10.70 9.83 -10.12
CA SER A 114 -9.36 9.23 -10.01
C SER A 114 -9.26 7.91 -10.78
N VAL A 115 -8.06 7.62 -11.29
CA VAL A 115 -7.68 6.32 -11.83
C VAL A 115 -7.12 5.37 -10.77
N ILE A 116 -6.90 5.86 -9.55
CA ILE A 116 -6.41 5.08 -8.43
C ILE A 116 -7.58 4.29 -7.82
N ASP A 117 -7.35 3.01 -7.50
CA ASP A 117 -8.36 2.13 -6.89
C ASP A 117 -8.18 1.99 -5.38
N MET A 118 -6.94 2.00 -4.90
CA MET A 118 -6.64 1.75 -3.50
C MET A 118 -5.64 2.77 -2.94
N ILE A 119 -5.93 3.27 -1.75
CA ILE A 119 -5.01 4.09 -0.94
C ILE A 119 -4.38 3.20 0.14
N ARG A 120 -3.05 3.13 0.18
CA ARG A 120 -2.30 2.41 1.22
C ARG A 120 -1.76 3.40 2.24
N VAL A 121 -2.45 3.52 3.37
CA VAL A 121 -2.05 4.44 4.46
C VAL A 121 -0.86 3.85 5.21
N ALA A 122 0.26 4.57 5.29
CA ALA A 122 1.43 4.15 6.06
C ALA A 122 1.51 4.95 7.37
N THR A 123 1.66 4.24 8.48
CA THR A 123 1.61 4.84 9.83
C THR A 123 2.57 4.15 10.80
N TYR A 124 3.03 4.89 11.80
CA TYR A 124 3.65 4.33 13.00
C TYR A 124 2.61 4.20 14.12
N ILE A 125 2.90 3.38 15.14
CA ILE A 125 1.99 3.10 16.25
C ILE A 125 1.43 4.37 16.91
N HIS A 126 2.27 5.37 17.14
CA HIS A 126 1.89 6.63 17.78
C HIS A 126 1.05 7.57 16.89
N GLN A 127 0.92 7.27 15.61
CA GLN A 127 0.19 8.06 14.61
C GLN A 127 -1.18 7.45 14.27
N ILE A 128 -1.56 6.32 14.86
CA ILE A 128 -2.80 5.59 14.55
C ILE A 128 -4.05 6.50 14.58
N PRO A 129 -4.24 7.41 15.55
CA PRO A 129 -5.42 8.29 15.51
C PRO A 129 -5.53 9.07 14.20
N THR A 130 -4.44 9.66 13.71
CA THR A 130 -4.43 10.37 12.42
C THR A 130 -4.59 9.41 11.24
N ALA A 131 -4.04 8.20 11.33
CA ALA A 131 -4.24 7.18 10.30
C ALA A 131 -5.72 6.81 10.15
N ILE A 132 -6.45 6.69 11.25
CA ILE A 132 -7.89 6.41 11.24
C ILE A 132 -8.67 7.54 10.55
N ASP A 133 -8.31 8.80 10.79
CA ASP A 133 -8.90 9.93 10.07
C ASP A 133 -8.65 9.85 8.56
N MET A 134 -7.42 9.50 8.15
CA MET A 134 -7.06 9.30 6.73
C MET A 134 -7.82 8.12 6.11
N ILE A 135 -7.95 7.01 6.83
CA ILE A 135 -8.72 5.83 6.39
C ILE A 135 -10.18 6.25 6.15
N SER A 136 -10.80 6.90 7.14
CA SER A 136 -12.19 7.34 7.06
C SER A 136 -12.42 8.32 5.90
N ASP A 137 -11.51 9.27 5.68
CA ASP A 137 -11.58 10.23 4.57
C ASP A 137 -11.48 9.52 3.21
N ALA A 138 -10.52 8.61 3.06
CA ALA A 138 -10.33 7.87 1.81
C ALA A 138 -11.51 6.91 1.53
N LYS A 139 -12.05 6.24 2.55
CA LYS A 139 -13.27 5.42 2.44
C LYS A 139 -14.48 6.26 2.03
N ALA A 140 -14.66 7.43 2.64
CA ALA A 140 -15.75 8.35 2.27
C ALA A 140 -15.63 8.85 0.83
N LYS A 141 -14.41 8.93 0.29
CA LYS A 141 -14.13 9.25 -1.12
C LYS A 141 -14.31 8.06 -2.07
N GLY A 142 -14.58 6.84 -1.57
CA GLY A 142 -14.92 5.65 -2.36
C GLY A 142 -13.76 4.71 -2.65
N TYR A 143 -12.60 4.85 -2.00
CA TYR A 143 -11.44 4.01 -2.23
C TYR A 143 -11.49 2.68 -1.45
N GLU A 144 -10.83 1.66 -2.00
CA GLU A 144 -10.28 0.57 -1.21
C GLU A 144 -9.13 1.15 -0.35
N VAL A 145 -9.08 0.80 0.94
CA VAL A 145 -8.09 1.40 1.85
C VAL A 145 -7.42 0.33 2.68
N THR A 146 -6.10 0.28 2.60
CA THR A 146 -5.30 -0.60 3.45
C THR A 146 -4.38 0.21 4.34
N VAL A 147 -3.91 -0.38 5.43
CA VAL A 147 -2.98 0.28 6.35
C VAL A 147 -1.71 -0.52 6.55
N ASN A 148 -0.57 0.14 6.44
CA ASN A 148 0.76 -0.39 6.71
C ASN A 148 1.20 0.11 8.09
N LEU A 149 1.10 -0.73 9.12
CA LEU A 149 1.65 -0.44 10.44
C LEU A 149 3.14 -0.72 10.42
N MET A 150 3.93 0.36 10.39
CA MET A 150 5.38 0.30 10.20
C MET A 150 6.14 0.10 11.52
N ALA A 151 7.36 -0.46 11.41
CA ALA A 151 8.32 -0.61 12.50
C ALA A 151 7.78 -1.43 13.69
N VAL A 152 6.94 -2.41 13.45
CA VAL A 152 6.29 -3.22 14.50
C VAL A 152 7.31 -3.93 15.40
N SER A 153 8.51 -4.25 14.90
CA SER A 153 9.60 -4.84 15.67
C SER A 153 10.22 -3.90 16.73
N LYS A 154 9.80 -2.64 16.76
CA LYS A 154 10.24 -1.64 17.76
C LYS A 154 9.14 -1.26 18.75
N VAL A 155 8.00 -1.89 18.66
CA VAL A 155 6.83 -1.63 19.50
C VAL A 155 6.74 -2.74 20.55
N ASP A 156 6.48 -2.39 21.81
CA ASP A 156 6.17 -3.36 22.84
C ASP A 156 4.77 -3.97 22.63
N ASP A 157 4.54 -5.14 23.21
CA ASP A 157 3.35 -5.94 22.99
C ASP A 157 2.06 -5.20 23.37
N GLU A 158 2.05 -4.45 24.48
CA GLU A 158 0.87 -3.73 24.96
C GLU A 158 0.45 -2.61 23.97
N ASN A 159 1.42 -1.83 23.52
CA ASN A 159 1.15 -0.77 22.54
C ASN A 159 0.77 -1.34 21.18
N LEU A 160 1.35 -2.47 20.78
CA LEU A 160 0.99 -3.15 19.53
C LEU A 160 -0.45 -3.66 19.59
N ASP A 161 -0.85 -4.34 20.67
CA ASP A 161 -2.22 -4.83 20.85
C ASP A 161 -3.24 -3.70 20.83
N ASN A 162 -3.00 -2.65 21.59
CA ASN A 162 -3.87 -1.47 21.63
C ASN A 162 -4.01 -0.83 20.23
N GLY A 163 -2.89 -0.73 19.51
CA GLY A 163 -2.89 -0.19 18.15
C GLY A 163 -3.67 -1.05 17.16
N LEU A 164 -3.50 -2.37 17.23
CA LEU A 164 -4.23 -3.32 16.39
C LEU A 164 -5.74 -3.30 16.69
N GLU A 165 -6.13 -3.20 17.97
CA GLU A 165 -7.54 -3.05 18.34
C GLU A 165 -8.18 -1.77 17.77
N LEU A 166 -7.44 -0.66 17.76
CA LEU A 166 -7.92 0.59 17.18
C LEU A 166 -8.08 0.46 15.65
N LEU A 167 -7.08 -0.11 14.97
CA LEU A 167 -7.13 -0.32 13.53
C LEU A 167 -8.21 -1.33 13.12
N ALA A 168 -8.43 -2.39 13.91
CA ALA A 168 -9.48 -3.37 13.66
C ALA A 168 -10.90 -2.78 13.75
N LYS A 169 -11.07 -1.66 14.46
CA LYS A 169 -12.34 -0.93 14.55
C LYS A 169 -12.49 0.13 13.44
N SER A 170 -11.45 0.35 12.63
CA SER A 170 -11.50 1.27 11.50
C SER A 170 -12.12 0.60 10.28
N ASP A 171 -12.43 1.40 9.25
CA ASP A 171 -12.97 0.92 7.98
C ASP A 171 -11.87 0.43 7.00
N ALA A 172 -10.66 0.14 7.49
CA ALA A 172 -9.59 -0.39 6.64
C ALA A 172 -9.92 -1.81 6.15
N ASP A 173 -9.71 -2.05 4.86
CA ASP A 173 -9.98 -3.36 4.23
C ASP A 173 -8.89 -4.40 4.57
N CYS A 174 -7.66 -3.93 4.88
CA CYS A 174 -6.55 -4.81 5.26
C CYS A 174 -5.52 -4.07 6.13
N ILE A 175 -4.92 -4.78 7.08
CA ILE A 175 -3.82 -4.30 7.91
C ILE A 175 -2.56 -5.10 7.58
N TYR A 176 -1.49 -4.41 7.18
CA TYR A 176 -0.16 -4.98 6.98
C TYR A 176 0.72 -4.69 8.20
N LEU A 177 1.33 -5.73 8.74
CA LEU A 177 2.34 -5.62 9.79
C LEU A 177 3.72 -5.56 9.12
N VAL A 178 4.41 -4.43 9.27
CA VAL A 178 5.66 -4.18 8.54
C VAL A 178 6.86 -4.19 9.48
N ASP A 179 7.75 -5.17 9.31
CA ASP A 179 9.05 -5.19 9.94
C ASP A 179 10.04 -4.33 9.16
N SER A 180 9.97 -3.02 9.35
CA SER A 180 10.76 -2.02 8.62
C SER A 180 12.28 -2.18 8.79
N PHE A 181 12.73 -2.96 9.77
CA PHE A 181 14.15 -3.12 10.10
C PHE A 181 14.69 -4.54 9.82
N GLY A 182 13.83 -5.47 9.37
CA GLY A 182 14.21 -6.86 9.18
C GLY A 182 14.70 -7.51 10.47
N ALA A 183 14.08 -7.17 11.61
CA ALA A 183 14.54 -7.55 12.94
C ALA A 183 13.76 -8.70 13.56
N PHE A 184 12.71 -9.18 12.92
CA PHE A 184 11.91 -10.29 13.42
C PHE A 184 12.54 -11.65 13.12
N TYR A 185 12.46 -12.53 14.12
CA TYR A 185 12.64 -13.96 13.95
C TYR A 185 11.29 -14.65 13.68
N PRO A 186 11.26 -15.94 13.28
CA PRO A 186 10.02 -16.64 12.94
C PRO A 186 8.96 -16.63 14.06
N GLU A 187 9.37 -16.75 15.31
CA GLU A 187 8.47 -16.82 16.46
C GLU A 187 7.70 -15.50 16.67
N PRO A 188 8.35 -14.32 16.73
CA PRO A 188 7.65 -13.04 16.77
C PRO A 188 6.71 -12.81 15.58
N VAL A 189 7.09 -13.22 14.36
CA VAL A 189 6.24 -13.11 13.18
C VAL A 189 4.97 -13.93 13.34
N SER A 190 5.08 -15.18 13.77
CA SER A 190 3.92 -16.04 14.02
C SER A 190 2.99 -15.45 15.07
N TYR A 191 3.53 -14.89 16.13
CA TYR A 191 2.76 -14.28 17.20
C TYR A 191 1.99 -13.03 16.76
N THR A 192 2.64 -12.13 16.04
CA THR A 192 1.98 -10.90 15.53
C THR A 192 0.91 -11.21 14.50
N HIS A 193 1.10 -12.20 13.63
CA HIS A 193 0.09 -12.64 12.68
C HIS A 193 -1.13 -13.26 13.38
N LEU A 194 -0.93 -14.10 14.39
CA LEU A 194 -2.02 -14.69 15.16
C LEU A 194 -2.87 -13.61 15.84
N ARG A 195 -2.24 -12.63 16.50
CA ARG A 195 -2.95 -11.52 17.14
C ARG A 195 -3.72 -10.64 16.17
N ALA A 196 -3.15 -10.30 15.02
CA ALA A 196 -3.84 -9.54 13.99
C ALA A 196 -5.11 -10.25 13.49
N HIS A 197 -5.09 -11.60 13.44
CA HIS A 197 -6.27 -12.41 13.08
C HIS A 197 -7.30 -12.53 14.21
N GLU A 198 -6.88 -12.50 15.48
CA GLU A 198 -7.79 -12.58 16.62
C GLU A 198 -8.61 -11.30 16.80
N THR A 199 -8.00 -10.13 16.57
CA THR A 199 -8.70 -8.82 16.67
C THR A 199 -9.71 -8.58 15.55
N GLY A 200 -9.60 -9.27 14.41
CA GLY A 200 -10.51 -9.15 13.27
C GLY A 200 -11.73 -10.10 13.28
N ARG A 201 -11.96 -10.87 14.35
CA ARG A 201 -13.01 -11.91 14.43
C ARG A 201 -14.13 -11.69 15.45
N ASN A 202 -14.28 -10.49 15.98
CA ASN A 202 -15.40 -10.18 16.88
C ASN A 202 -16.47 -9.33 16.21
#